data_e1a97d83619e151293466470527f00c6
#
_entry.id   e1a97d83619e151293466470527f00c6
#
_cell.length_a   1.000
_cell.length_b   1.000
_cell.length_c   1.000
_cell.angle_alpha   90.00
_cell.angle_beta   90.00
_cell.angle_gamma   90.00
#
_symmetry.space_group_name_H-M   'P 1'
#
loop_
_entity.id
_entity.type
_entity.pdbx_description
1 polymer ?
#
loop_
_entity_poly.entity_id
_entity_poly.type
_entity_poly.pdbx_seq_one_letter_code
_entity_poly.pdbx_strand_id
1 'polypeptide(L)'
;MIFPVIDLLDESASARWLARHFHPRGFGCPHCPRGVEQARVFRSSKRGLVDYRCKGCERVYNLYSGTIFAGCQLSASRAVLLLCGVCKGESSASLAAELGVCRSTVHLLRQKVQTNGYTLLAQGPVPDGETETDEMFQNAGEKRRPPRRSQRSPATPSQQTARARHL
;
A
#
# COMPACT_ATOMS: atom_id res chain seq x y z
N MET A 1 15.46 5.90 4.01
CA MET A 1 14.61 6.06 5.22
C MET A 1 14.81 4.84 6.10
N ILE A 2 15.14 5.01 7.38
CA ILE A 2 15.30 3.89 8.33
C ILE A 2 14.01 3.78 9.13
N PHE A 3 13.43 2.58 9.16
CA PHE A 3 12.23 2.28 9.94
C PHE A 3 12.64 1.54 11.22
N PRO A 4 12.57 2.15 12.39
CA PRO A 4 12.83 1.49 13.66
C PRO A 4 11.63 0.60 14.04
N VAL A 5 11.57 -0.59 13.46
CA VAL A 5 10.38 -1.48 13.51
C VAL A 5 9.98 -1.85 14.93
N ILE A 6 10.95 -2.01 15.84
CA ILE A 6 10.69 -2.36 17.24
C ILE A 6 9.91 -1.26 17.96
N ASP A 7 10.29 0.01 17.71
CA ASP A 7 9.64 1.18 18.33
C ASP A 7 8.28 1.50 17.69
N LEU A 8 8.04 0.99 16.48
CA LEU A 8 6.85 1.30 15.69
C LEU A 8 5.70 0.30 15.90
N LEU A 9 5.83 -0.66 16.81
CA LEU A 9 4.72 -1.49 17.27
C LEU A 9 3.82 -0.76 18.27
N ASP A 10 4.32 0.32 18.91
CA ASP A 10 3.52 1.19 19.77
C ASP A 10 2.81 2.27 18.95
N GLU A 11 1.51 2.43 19.17
CA GLU A 11 0.68 3.41 18.45
C GLU A 11 1.14 4.85 18.70
N SER A 12 1.58 5.17 19.92
CA SER A 12 2.03 6.52 20.26
C SER A 12 3.39 6.84 19.66
N ALA A 13 4.30 5.87 19.63
CA ALA A 13 5.59 6.00 18.95
C ALA A 13 5.40 6.17 17.43
N SER A 14 4.52 5.37 16.85
CA SER A 14 4.14 5.45 15.44
C SER A 14 3.53 6.80 15.09
N ALA A 15 2.62 7.31 15.92
CA ALA A 15 2.00 8.61 15.72
C ALA A 15 3.04 9.76 15.78
N ARG A 16 3.97 9.70 16.74
CA ARG A 16 5.08 10.68 16.84
C ARG A 16 6.00 10.62 15.61
N TRP A 17 6.30 9.40 15.13
CA TRP A 17 7.11 9.21 13.93
C TRP A 17 6.43 9.82 12.69
N LEU A 18 5.14 9.53 12.48
CA LEU A 18 4.36 10.10 11.39
C LEU A 18 4.25 11.63 11.48
N ALA A 19 4.02 12.18 12.69
CA ALA A 19 3.98 13.62 12.91
C ALA A 19 5.29 14.30 12.49
N ARG A 20 6.44 13.72 12.87
CA ARG A 20 7.76 14.25 12.51
C ARG A 20 8.01 14.25 11.00
N HIS A 21 7.56 13.20 10.30
CA HIS A 21 7.84 13.04 8.87
C HIS A 21 6.85 13.79 7.98
N PHE A 22 5.57 13.79 8.33
CA PHE A 22 4.54 14.45 7.52
C PHE A 22 4.32 15.92 7.89
N HIS A 23 4.71 16.32 9.08
CA HIS A 23 4.54 17.69 9.57
C HIS A 23 5.87 18.27 10.08
N PRO A 24 6.93 18.37 9.24
CA PRO A 24 8.26 18.81 9.67
C PRO A 24 8.27 20.26 10.18
N ARG A 25 7.31 21.08 9.76
CA ARG A 25 7.13 22.48 10.21
C ARG A 25 6.20 22.61 11.42
N GLY A 26 5.82 21.49 12.05
CA GLY A 26 4.88 21.43 13.15
C GLY A 26 3.48 20.98 12.72
N PHE A 27 2.82 20.29 13.65
CA PHE A 27 1.46 19.80 13.44
C PHE A 27 0.45 20.90 13.72
N GLY A 28 -0.45 21.17 12.78
CA GLY A 28 -1.44 22.22 12.89
C GLY A 28 -2.60 22.07 11.92
N CYS A 29 -3.45 23.06 11.88
CA CYS A 29 -4.61 23.07 11.00
C CYS A 29 -4.17 23.20 9.52
N PRO A 30 -4.60 22.29 8.62
CA PRO A 30 -4.23 22.37 7.20
C PRO A 30 -4.97 23.47 6.44
N HIS A 31 -5.96 24.15 7.06
CA HIS A 31 -6.82 25.15 6.43
C HIS A 31 -6.53 26.59 6.87
N CYS A 32 -5.83 26.74 7.97
CA CYS A 32 -5.39 28.07 8.45
C CYS A 32 -4.05 27.91 9.18
N PRO A 33 -3.22 28.97 9.29
CA PRO A 33 -1.86 28.89 9.83
C PRO A 33 -1.83 28.82 11.37
N ARG A 34 -2.68 27.99 11.97
CA ARG A 34 -2.77 27.81 13.42
C ARG A 34 -2.22 26.47 13.85
N GLY A 35 -1.36 26.48 14.86
CA GLY A 35 -0.81 25.26 15.45
C GLY A 35 -1.84 24.48 16.26
N VAL A 36 -1.43 23.31 16.73
CA VAL A 36 -2.28 22.41 17.53
C VAL A 36 -2.65 23.02 18.89
N GLU A 37 -1.84 23.90 19.43
CA GLU A 37 -2.09 24.64 20.69
C GLU A 37 -3.34 25.53 20.59
N GLN A 38 -3.70 25.97 19.39
CA GLN A 38 -4.91 26.74 19.10
C GLN A 38 -6.08 25.84 18.62
N ALA A 39 -6.05 24.59 19.00
CA ALA A 39 -7.12 23.66 18.74
C ALA A 39 -7.66 23.06 20.05
N ARG A 40 -8.82 22.46 20.00
CA ARG A 40 -9.38 21.65 21.09
C ARG A 40 -9.49 20.21 20.62
N VAL A 41 -9.27 19.26 21.51
CA VAL A 41 -9.55 17.87 21.25
C VAL A 41 -11.05 17.73 20.97
N PHE A 42 -11.38 17.19 19.81
CA PHE A 42 -12.76 16.97 19.41
C PHE A 42 -13.21 15.55 19.78
N ARG A 43 -12.39 14.57 19.46
CA ARG A 43 -12.59 13.17 19.86
C ARG A 43 -11.29 12.39 19.77
N SER A 44 -11.19 11.33 20.55
CA SER A 44 -10.12 10.33 20.42
C SER A 44 -10.66 9.12 19.69
N SER A 45 -9.98 8.71 18.65
CA SER A 45 -10.31 7.50 17.90
C SER A 45 -9.86 6.26 18.67
N LYS A 46 -10.63 5.18 18.62
CA LYS A 46 -10.21 3.83 19.12
C LYS A 46 -8.91 3.32 18.47
N ARG A 47 -8.43 4.00 17.43
CA ARG A 47 -7.21 3.69 16.66
C ARG A 47 -5.99 4.51 17.08
N GLY A 48 -6.04 5.14 18.24
CA GLY A 48 -4.94 5.95 18.76
C GLY A 48 -4.76 7.32 18.09
N LEU A 49 -5.64 7.70 17.15
CA LEU A 49 -5.62 9.00 16.51
C LEU A 49 -6.53 9.99 17.24
N VAL A 50 -6.03 11.20 17.44
CA VAL A 50 -6.79 12.29 18.03
C VAL A 50 -7.26 13.24 16.92
N ASP A 51 -8.57 13.49 16.88
CA ASP A 51 -9.15 14.51 16.03
C ASP A 51 -9.24 15.82 16.81
N TYR A 52 -8.77 16.88 16.19
CA TYR A 52 -8.73 18.24 16.75
C TYR A 52 -9.71 19.13 16.03
N ARG A 53 -10.33 20.06 16.74
CA ARG A 53 -11.12 21.14 16.14
C ARG A 53 -10.36 22.46 16.28
N CYS A 54 -10.08 23.09 15.15
CA CYS A 54 -9.41 24.40 15.10
C CYS A 54 -10.30 25.48 15.71
N LYS A 55 -9.75 26.32 16.62
CA LYS A 55 -10.48 27.44 17.20
C LYS A 55 -10.66 28.62 16.22
N GLY A 56 -9.96 28.62 15.09
CA GLY A 56 -10.03 29.69 14.11
C GLY A 56 -11.01 29.47 12.99
N CYS A 57 -10.96 28.29 12.35
CA CYS A 57 -11.80 27.95 11.20
C CYS A 57 -12.83 26.85 11.50
N GLU A 58 -12.90 26.39 12.75
CA GLU A 58 -13.83 25.37 13.28
C GLU A 58 -13.73 23.98 12.58
N ARG A 59 -12.85 23.81 11.61
CA ARG A 59 -12.69 22.55 10.90
C ARG A 59 -12.01 21.50 11.79
N VAL A 60 -12.42 20.25 11.58
CA VAL A 60 -11.83 19.10 12.27
C VAL A 60 -10.69 18.57 11.41
N TYR A 61 -9.57 18.25 12.05
CA TYR A 61 -8.39 17.69 11.43
C TYR A 61 -7.69 16.71 12.37
N ASN A 62 -6.85 15.86 11.83
CA ASN A 62 -6.04 14.91 12.57
C ASN A 62 -4.67 14.75 11.92
N LEU A 63 -3.85 13.86 12.48
CA LEU A 63 -2.50 13.56 12.00
C LEU A 63 -2.41 13.25 10.49
N TYR A 64 -3.48 12.70 9.90
CA TYR A 64 -3.52 12.33 8.48
C TYR A 64 -4.00 13.47 7.56
N SER A 65 -4.55 14.51 8.11
CA SER A 65 -5.07 15.65 7.34
C SER A 65 -3.94 16.35 6.58
N GLY A 66 -4.14 16.53 5.26
CA GLY A 66 -3.11 17.12 4.40
C GLY A 66 -1.99 16.14 3.99
N THR A 67 -2.10 14.86 4.31
CA THR A 67 -1.12 13.83 3.94
C THR A 67 -1.72 12.80 2.97
N ILE A 68 -0.90 11.88 2.49
CA ILE A 68 -1.34 10.73 1.68
C ILE A 68 -2.39 9.85 2.38
N PHE A 69 -2.42 9.88 3.71
CA PHE A 69 -3.37 9.14 4.53
C PHE A 69 -4.67 9.90 4.80
N ALA A 70 -4.89 11.07 4.19
CA ALA A 70 -6.13 11.83 4.36
C ALA A 70 -7.36 10.96 4.05
N GLY A 71 -8.31 10.91 4.99
CA GLY A 71 -9.50 10.05 4.92
C GLY A 71 -9.26 8.57 5.24
N CYS A 72 -8.00 8.17 5.47
CA CYS A 72 -7.68 6.79 5.82
C CYS A 72 -8.06 6.48 7.27
N GLN A 73 -8.45 5.23 7.50
CA GLN A 73 -8.85 4.75 8.81
C GLN A 73 -7.85 3.76 9.43
N LEU A 74 -6.62 3.71 8.94
CA LEU A 74 -5.57 2.89 9.55
C LEU A 74 -5.15 3.47 10.90
N SER A 75 -4.70 2.60 11.81
CA SER A 75 -3.97 3.05 13.00
C SER A 75 -2.59 3.59 12.60
N ALA A 76 -1.93 4.33 13.50
CA ALA A 76 -0.62 4.90 13.21
C ALA A 76 0.42 3.81 12.92
N SER A 77 0.43 2.73 13.70
CA SER A 77 1.34 1.60 13.50
C SER A 77 1.14 0.92 12.13
N ARG A 78 -0.12 0.66 11.74
CA ARG A 78 -0.44 0.08 10.43
C ARG A 78 -0.03 1.00 9.27
N ALA A 79 -0.18 2.31 9.42
CA ALA A 79 0.25 3.28 8.42
C ALA A 79 1.77 3.25 8.21
N VAL A 80 2.54 3.16 9.30
CA VAL A 80 4.01 3.05 9.22
C VAL A 80 4.44 1.72 8.62
N LEU A 81 3.82 0.60 9.03
CA LEU A 81 4.11 -0.72 8.46
C LEU A 81 3.78 -0.78 6.97
N LEU A 82 2.67 -0.16 6.55
CA LEU A 82 2.34 -0.03 5.13
C LEU A 82 3.44 0.72 4.36
N LEU A 83 3.90 1.87 4.87
CA LEU A 83 5.01 2.60 4.24
C LEU A 83 6.27 1.75 4.16
N CYS A 84 6.63 1.07 5.25
CA CYS A 84 7.79 0.19 5.31
C CYS A 84 7.69 -0.91 4.23
N GLY A 85 6.56 -1.60 4.13
CA GLY A 85 6.35 -2.65 3.15
C GLY A 85 6.35 -2.14 1.70
N VAL A 86 5.78 -0.96 1.46
CA VAL A 86 5.84 -0.32 0.13
C VAL A 86 7.29 0.00 -0.26
N CYS A 87 8.10 0.55 0.67
CA CYS A 87 9.51 0.85 0.43
C CYS A 87 10.36 -0.41 0.22
N LYS A 88 9.99 -1.53 0.83
CA LYS A 88 10.64 -2.84 0.63
C LYS A 88 10.20 -3.55 -0.65
N GLY A 89 9.21 -3.03 -1.37
CA GLY A 89 8.68 -3.66 -2.58
C GLY A 89 7.70 -4.81 -2.34
N GLU A 90 7.17 -4.95 -1.11
CA GLU A 90 6.19 -5.97 -0.76
C GLU A 90 4.95 -5.90 -1.65
N SER A 91 4.35 -7.04 -1.97
CA SER A 91 3.14 -7.08 -2.79
C SER A 91 1.93 -6.49 -2.05
N SER A 92 1.00 -5.88 -2.78
CA SER A 92 -0.23 -5.36 -2.15
C SER A 92 -1.10 -6.45 -1.54
N ALA A 93 -0.96 -7.70 -1.99
CA ALA A 93 -1.67 -8.85 -1.42
C ALA A 93 -1.07 -9.27 -0.07
N SER A 94 0.27 -9.35 0.02
CA SER A 94 0.99 -9.65 1.26
C SER A 94 0.70 -8.61 2.32
N LEU A 95 0.89 -7.33 1.99
CA LEU A 95 0.61 -6.22 2.91
C LEU A 95 -0.85 -6.18 3.38
N ALA A 96 -1.80 -6.49 2.52
CA ALA A 96 -3.21 -6.55 2.91
C ALA A 96 -3.48 -7.65 3.94
N ALA A 97 -2.88 -8.82 3.76
CA ALA A 97 -2.99 -9.94 4.70
C ALA A 97 -2.32 -9.60 6.04
N GLU A 98 -1.09 -9.07 6.02
CA GLU A 98 -0.35 -8.70 7.23
C GLU A 98 -1.02 -7.60 8.04
N LEU A 99 -1.55 -6.58 7.38
CA LEU A 99 -2.18 -5.44 8.02
C LEU A 99 -3.66 -5.69 8.37
N GLY A 100 -4.25 -6.79 7.92
CA GLY A 100 -5.67 -7.09 8.11
C GLY A 100 -6.58 -6.04 7.46
N VAL A 101 -6.25 -5.59 6.25
CA VAL A 101 -6.99 -4.59 5.49
C VAL A 101 -7.32 -5.07 4.08
N CYS A 102 -8.28 -4.44 3.43
CA CYS A 102 -8.65 -4.79 2.07
C CYS A 102 -7.50 -4.49 1.09
N ARG A 103 -7.26 -5.40 0.14
CA ARG A 103 -6.22 -5.26 -0.90
C ARG A 103 -6.40 -3.98 -1.73
N SER A 104 -7.63 -3.58 -2.02
CA SER A 104 -7.91 -2.34 -2.75
C SER A 104 -7.45 -1.10 -1.97
N THR A 105 -7.60 -1.10 -0.65
CA THR A 105 -7.12 -0.01 0.22
C THR A 105 -5.60 0.09 0.17
N VAL A 106 -4.88 -1.05 0.27
CA VAL A 106 -3.42 -1.07 0.15
C VAL A 106 -2.98 -0.59 -1.22
N HIS A 107 -3.65 -1.05 -2.28
CA HIS A 107 -3.32 -0.65 -3.65
C HIS A 107 -3.47 0.86 -3.86
N LEU A 108 -4.59 1.45 -3.44
CA LEU A 108 -4.82 2.89 -3.52
C LEU A 108 -3.80 3.71 -2.72
N LEU A 109 -3.45 3.26 -1.51
CA LEU A 109 -2.44 3.93 -0.70
C LEU A 109 -1.04 3.82 -1.33
N ARG A 110 -0.70 2.65 -1.88
CA ARG A 110 0.56 2.46 -2.63
C ARG A 110 0.63 3.42 -3.81
N GLN A 111 -0.42 3.55 -4.60
CA GLN A 111 -0.46 4.50 -5.71
C GLN A 111 -0.22 5.93 -5.23
N LYS A 112 -0.87 6.35 -4.14
CA LYS A 112 -0.65 7.69 -3.56
C LYS A 112 0.81 7.91 -3.13
N VAL A 113 1.43 6.92 -2.48
CA VAL A 113 2.85 6.98 -2.07
C VAL A 113 3.75 7.13 -3.30
N GLN A 114 3.54 6.29 -4.31
CA GLN A 114 4.34 6.28 -5.53
C GLN A 114 4.17 7.57 -6.33
N THR A 115 2.93 8.06 -6.49
CA THR A 115 2.66 9.34 -7.19
C THR A 115 3.32 10.51 -6.49
N ASN A 116 3.24 10.59 -5.15
CA ASN A 116 3.92 11.64 -4.40
C ASN A 116 5.45 11.54 -4.51
N GLY A 117 6.00 10.31 -4.42
CA GLY A 117 7.43 10.09 -4.62
C GLY A 117 7.89 10.54 -6.00
N TYR A 118 7.17 10.16 -7.04
CA TYR A 118 7.45 10.58 -8.41
C TYR A 118 7.40 12.11 -8.58
N THR A 119 6.39 12.77 -8.03
CA THR A 119 6.25 14.23 -8.10
C THR A 119 7.40 14.94 -7.40
N LEU A 120 7.85 14.43 -6.25
CA LEU A 120 9.01 14.99 -5.53
C LEU A 120 10.32 14.79 -6.29
N LEU A 121 10.52 13.62 -6.89
CA LEU A 121 11.71 13.34 -7.72
C LEU A 121 11.74 14.19 -8.98
N ALA A 122 10.61 14.41 -9.62
CA ALA A 122 10.52 15.25 -10.82
C ALA A 122 10.83 16.74 -10.55
N GLN A 123 10.72 17.19 -9.30
CA GLN A 123 11.03 18.56 -8.88
C GLN A 123 12.45 18.72 -8.30
N GLY A 124 13.11 17.61 -8.03
CA GLY A 124 14.48 17.63 -7.49
C GLY A 124 15.53 17.87 -8.57
N PRO A 125 16.72 18.39 -8.20
CA PRO A 125 17.86 18.39 -9.11
C PRO A 125 18.21 16.95 -9.46
N VAL A 126 18.54 16.71 -10.74
CA VAL A 126 19.07 15.42 -11.18
C VAL A 126 20.37 15.17 -10.40
N PRO A 127 20.51 14.06 -9.67
CA PRO A 127 21.61 13.89 -8.72
C PRO A 127 23.02 13.96 -9.31
N ASP A 128 23.18 13.54 -10.58
CA ASP A 128 24.51 13.43 -11.21
C ASP A 128 24.48 13.73 -12.71
N GLY A 129 25.59 14.21 -13.24
CA GLY A 129 25.80 14.42 -14.68
C GLY A 129 25.94 13.13 -15.51
N GLU A 130 26.02 11.96 -14.87
CA GLU A 130 26.07 10.66 -15.53
C GLU A 130 24.89 9.80 -15.07
N THR A 131 24.02 9.47 -15.99
CA THR A 131 22.89 8.57 -15.74
C THR A 131 23.09 7.31 -16.56
N GLU A 132 23.40 6.19 -15.90
CA GLU A 132 23.34 4.87 -16.54
C GLU A 132 21.88 4.42 -16.62
N THR A 133 21.34 4.36 -17.83
CA THR A 133 20.02 3.76 -18.09
C THR A 133 20.25 2.34 -18.58
N ASP A 134 19.88 1.37 -17.76
CA ASP A 134 19.79 -0.03 -18.17
C ASP A 134 18.41 -0.27 -18.81
N GLU A 135 18.41 -0.55 -20.12
CA GLU A 135 17.18 -0.94 -20.82
C GLU A 135 16.87 -2.40 -20.53
N MET A 136 16.02 -2.65 -19.53
CA MET A 136 15.43 -3.96 -19.34
C MET A 136 14.39 -4.22 -20.44
N PHE A 137 14.77 -4.95 -21.47
CA PHE A 137 13.82 -5.53 -22.42
C PHE A 137 13.04 -6.63 -21.70
N GLN A 138 11.90 -6.28 -21.14
CA GLN A 138 10.90 -7.29 -20.83
C GLN A 138 10.32 -7.77 -22.15
N ASN A 139 10.55 -9.04 -22.49
CA ASN A 139 9.83 -9.72 -23.56
C ASN A 139 8.31 -9.66 -23.25
N ALA A 140 7.69 -8.58 -23.69
CA ALA A 140 6.23 -8.43 -23.68
C ALA A 140 5.67 -9.41 -24.72
N GLY A 141 5.51 -10.69 -24.36
CA GLY A 141 4.91 -11.55 -25.33
C GLY A 141 4.93 -13.05 -25.11
N GLU A 142 5.62 -13.60 -24.15
CA GLU A 142 5.34 -14.98 -23.75
C GLU A 142 4.10 -15.05 -22.85
N LYS A 143 2.94 -14.76 -23.44
CA LYS A 143 1.70 -15.32 -22.93
C LYS A 143 1.93 -16.83 -22.90
N ARG A 144 2.03 -17.42 -21.69
CA ARG A 144 2.04 -18.86 -21.49
C ARG A 144 0.98 -19.45 -22.42
N ARG A 145 1.40 -20.13 -23.48
CA ARG A 145 0.48 -20.93 -24.26
C ARG A 145 -0.23 -21.87 -23.28
N PRO A 146 -1.56 -21.89 -23.23
CA PRO A 146 -2.25 -22.86 -22.42
C PRO A 146 -1.73 -24.24 -22.79
N PRO A 147 -1.53 -25.14 -21.82
CA PRO A 147 -1.03 -26.50 -22.13
C PRO A 147 -1.93 -27.10 -23.22
N ARG A 148 -1.31 -27.52 -24.31
CA ARG A 148 -2.01 -28.27 -25.38
C ARG A 148 -2.77 -29.39 -24.68
N ARG A 149 -4.09 -29.35 -24.73
CA ARG A 149 -4.92 -30.50 -24.38
C ARG A 149 -4.38 -31.67 -25.18
N SER A 150 -3.81 -32.65 -24.49
CA SER A 150 -3.43 -33.94 -25.12
C SER A 150 -4.69 -34.45 -25.80
N GLN A 151 -4.65 -34.54 -27.13
CA GLN A 151 -5.68 -35.22 -27.88
C GLN A 151 -5.67 -36.65 -27.36
N ARG A 152 -6.73 -37.02 -26.66
CA ARG A 152 -6.98 -38.42 -26.33
C ARG A 152 -7.06 -39.18 -27.67
N SER A 153 -6.14 -40.09 -27.88
CA SER A 153 -6.21 -41.05 -28.96
C SER A 153 -7.58 -41.76 -28.92
N PRO A 154 -8.26 -41.92 -30.06
CA PRO A 154 -9.52 -42.66 -30.09
C PRO A 154 -9.28 -44.09 -29.62
N ALA A 155 -10.10 -44.55 -28.69
CA ALA A 155 -10.08 -45.91 -28.18
C ALA A 155 -10.30 -46.88 -29.32
N THR A 156 -9.41 -47.84 -29.48
CA THR A 156 -9.52 -49.01 -30.42
C THR A 156 -10.75 -49.81 -30.00
N PRO A 157 -11.68 -50.15 -30.91
CA PRO A 157 -12.82 -50.97 -30.56
C PRO A 157 -12.34 -52.37 -30.25
N SER A 158 -12.67 -52.86 -29.06
CA SER A 158 -12.45 -54.23 -28.63
C SER A 158 -13.28 -55.18 -29.48
N GLN A 159 -12.60 -56.13 -30.19
CA GLN A 159 -13.24 -57.20 -30.86
C GLN A 159 -14.04 -58.05 -29.87
N GLN A 160 -15.35 -58.11 -30.08
CA GLN A 160 -16.23 -59.07 -29.43
C GLN A 160 -16.02 -60.41 -30.08
N THR A 161 -15.36 -61.34 -29.41
CA THR A 161 -15.32 -62.76 -29.80
C THR A 161 -16.70 -63.39 -29.62
N ALA A 162 -17.31 -63.73 -30.71
CA ALA A 162 -18.52 -64.57 -30.78
C ALA A 162 -18.22 -65.96 -30.21
N ARG A 163 -18.82 -66.30 -29.09
CA ARG A 163 -18.88 -67.71 -28.60
C ARG A 163 -20.06 -68.38 -29.26
N ALA A 164 -19.75 -69.27 -30.22
CA ALA A 164 -20.68 -70.23 -30.72
C ALA A 164 -21.11 -71.22 -29.59
N ARG A 165 -22.40 -71.37 -29.36
CA ARG A 165 -22.97 -72.47 -28.57
C ARG A 165 -23.23 -73.59 -29.52
N HIS A 166 -22.56 -74.75 -29.34
CA HIS A 166 -23.03 -76.07 -29.80
C HIS A 166 -23.81 -76.72 -28.66
N LEU A 167 -25.00 -77.15 -28.96
CA LEU A 167 -25.85 -78.25 -28.42
C LEU A 167 -25.55 -78.73 -27.03
#